data_ec709459172ceb2d592da98887489ada
#
_entry.id   ec709459172ceb2d592da98887489ada
#
_cell.length_a   1.000
_cell.length_b   1.000
_cell.length_c   1.000
_cell.angle_alpha   90.00
_cell.angle_beta   90.00
_cell.angle_gamma   90.00
#
_symmetry.space_group_name_H-M   'P 1'
#
loop_
_entity.id
_entity.type
_entity.pdbx_description
1 polymer ?
#
loop_
_entity_poly.entity_id
_entity_poly.type
_entity_poly.pdbx_seq_one_letter_code
_entity_poly.pdbx_strand_id
1 'polypeptide(L)'
;MKTILLLTTAIIFTATARADEQVISTFSWKELADAGKLTAGTLTGAPDNALKVENRGPGAMSATVLTIVQPKITTDFYAVTGEVRYDNVEGNGFLEMWSHFGETAAYFSRTLGLAGPMAKLTGTSDWRAFTLPFNAKGASSRPSKLVVNVKLPGKGSVFLRNLKLVQSTSFDGAATQTGGGWSDRTAGIVGGVGGALIGCLGALIECLAARGKAQRFVVNAVRVLIGAGVAFALGGLAAVALRQPYGVWYAFLLLGVLVVMIFPFRLRRYQDRYREFELRRMTSMDATAR
;
A
#
# COMPACT_ATOMS: atom_id res chain seq x y z
N MET A 1 -4.80 43.99 -21.67
CA MET A 1 -5.65 43.17 -20.82
C MET A 1 -4.97 41.81 -20.66
N LYS A 2 -4.40 41.56 -19.50
CA LYS A 2 -3.66 40.33 -19.18
C LYS A 2 -4.67 39.35 -18.55
N THR A 3 -5.09 38.34 -19.30
CA THR A 3 -5.87 37.23 -18.74
C THR A 3 -4.87 36.15 -18.30
N ILE A 4 -4.58 36.13 -17.00
CA ILE A 4 -3.84 35.06 -16.35
C ILE A 4 -4.80 33.88 -16.24
N LEU A 5 -4.62 32.87 -17.09
CA LEU A 5 -5.28 31.59 -16.96
C LEU A 5 -4.61 30.84 -15.82
N LEU A 6 -5.17 30.98 -14.62
CA LEU A 6 -4.85 30.14 -13.46
C LEU A 6 -5.34 28.74 -13.79
N LEU A 7 -4.43 27.88 -14.24
CA LEU A 7 -4.64 26.44 -14.31
C LEU A 7 -4.58 25.93 -12.87
N THR A 8 -5.68 25.98 -12.16
CA THR A 8 -5.88 25.27 -10.91
C THR A 8 -5.78 23.78 -11.24
N THR A 9 -4.64 23.20 -10.94
CA THR A 9 -4.45 21.75 -10.93
C THR A 9 -5.29 21.24 -9.76
N ALA A 10 -6.57 20.95 -10.03
CA ALA A 10 -7.38 20.15 -9.15
C ALA A 10 -6.70 18.79 -9.09
N ILE A 11 -5.95 18.54 -8.03
CA ILE A 11 -5.57 17.21 -7.61
C ILE A 11 -6.89 16.55 -7.23
N ILE A 12 -7.50 15.88 -8.20
CA ILE A 12 -8.62 14.99 -7.98
C ILE A 12 -8.03 13.88 -7.10
N PHE A 13 -8.17 14.04 -5.80
CA PHE A 13 -8.17 12.92 -4.88
C PHE A 13 -9.37 12.06 -5.30
N THR A 14 -9.19 11.23 -6.30
CA THR A 14 -10.10 10.12 -6.53
C THR A 14 -10.04 9.31 -5.24
N ALA A 15 -11.10 9.40 -4.45
CA ALA A 15 -11.37 8.42 -3.41
C ALA A 15 -11.27 7.08 -4.15
N THR A 16 -10.13 6.40 -3.99
CA THR A 16 -9.96 5.04 -4.47
C THR A 16 -11.10 4.26 -3.84
N ALA A 17 -11.99 3.73 -4.65
CA ALA A 17 -12.99 2.79 -4.22
C ALA A 17 -12.23 1.74 -3.42
N ARG A 18 -12.36 1.81 -2.11
CA ARG A 18 -11.86 0.81 -1.19
C ARG A 18 -12.51 -0.48 -1.67
N ALA A 19 -11.72 -1.48 -2.02
CA ALA A 19 -12.27 -2.79 -2.30
C ALA A 19 -13.25 -3.09 -1.17
N ASP A 20 -14.50 -3.40 -1.52
CA ASP A 20 -15.62 -3.49 -0.58
C ASP A 20 -15.31 -4.55 0.47
N GLU A 21 -14.70 -4.09 1.57
CA GLU A 21 -14.38 -4.92 2.70
C GLU A 21 -15.59 -4.96 3.61
N GLN A 22 -16.19 -6.14 3.70
CA GLN A 22 -17.33 -6.38 4.56
C GLN A 22 -16.88 -7.08 5.84
N VAL A 23 -17.15 -6.47 6.98
CA VAL A 23 -16.96 -7.10 8.29
C VAL A 23 -18.10 -8.12 8.50
N ILE A 24 -17.74 -9.41 8.61
CA ILE A 24 -18.69 -10.49 8.89
C ILE A 24 -18.97 -10.59 10.38
N SER A 25 -17.89 -10.55 11.19
CA SER A 25 -17.98 -10.73 12.65
C SER A 25 -16.85 -9.97 13.34
N THR A 26 -17.16 -9.43 14.51
CA THR A 26 -16.18 -8.88 15.44
C THR A 26 -16.17 -9.75 16.69
N PHE A 27 -14.97 -10.02 17.24
CA PHE A 27 -14.82 -10.90 18.38
C PHE A 27 -14.34 -10.11 19.60
N SER A 28 -15.15 -10.19 20.67
CA SER A 28 -14.80 -9.65 21.98
C SER A 28 -14.25 -10.78 22.85
N TRP A 29 -13.03 -10.63 23.33
CA TRP A 29 -12.42 -11.63 24.21
C TRP A 29 -13.21 -11.84 25.51
N LYS A 30 -13.80 -10.75 26.03
CA LYS A 30 -14.65 -10.83 27.22
C LYS A 30 -15.88 -11.68 26.98
N GLU A 31 -16.59 -11.46 25.87
CA GLU A 31 -17.77 -12.25 25.51
C GLU A 31 -17.45 -13.72 25.28
N LEU A 32 -16.25 -13.99 24.67
CA LEU A 32 -15.80 -15.37 24.46
C LEU A 32 -15.43 -16.05 25.78
N ALA A 33 -14.84 -15.32 26.73
CA ALA A 33 -14.54 -15.85 28.06
C ALA A 33 -15.81 -16.12 28.86
N ASP A 34 -16.76 -15.17 28.89
CA ASP A 34 -18.04 -15.29 29.59
C ASP A 34 -18.87 -16.45 29.03
N ALA A 35 -18.75 -16.73 27.72
CA ALA A 35 -19.39 -17.86 27.05
C ALA A 35 -18.63 -19.21 27.20
N GLY A 36 -17.51 -19.25 27.94
CA GLY A 36 -16.68 -20.44 28.09
C GLY A 36 -16.02 -20.95 26.81
N LYS A 37 -15.89 -20.08 25.79
CA LYS A 37 -15.30 -20.40 24.46
C LYS A 37 -13.85 -20.03 24.34
N LEU A 38 -13.23 -19.47 25.38
CA LEU A 38 -11.83 -19.17 25.41
C LEU A 38 -11.03 -20.45 25.61
N THR A 39 -10.24 -20.83 24.59
CA THR A 39 -9.51 -22.10 24.57
C THR A 39 -8.12 -21.99 25.19
N ALA A 40 -7.48 -20.82 25.11
CA ALA A 40 -6.14 -20.58 25.64
C ALA A 40 -5.92 -19.09 25.94
N GLY A 41 -5.00 -18.82 26.86
CA GLY A 41 -4.64 -17.46 27.26
C GLY A 41 -5.43 -16.92 28.45
N THR A 42 -5.08 -15.71 28.87
CA THR A 42 -5.70 -14.98 29.97
C THR A 42 -6.10 -13.58 29.50
N LEU A 43 -7.21 -13.08 30.01
CA LEU A 43 -7.64 -11.71 29.69
C LEU A 43 -6.78 -10.70 30.47
N THR A 44 -6.34 -9.65 29.79
CA THR A 44 -5.79 -8.46 30.44
C THR A 44 -6.91 -7.48 30.74
N GLY A 45 -6.81 -6.79 31.88
CA GLY A 45 -7.77 -5.74 32.24
C GLY A 45 -7.65 -4.49 31.33
N ALA A 46 -8.52 -3.52 31.62
CA ALA A 46 -8.44 -2.22 30.99
C ALA A 46 -7.05 -1.56 31.19
N PRO A 47 -6.55 -0.77 30.22
CA PRO A 47 -7.25 -0.31 29.01
C PRO A 47 -7.18 -1.28 27.83
N ASP A 48 -6.31 -2.27 27.84
CA ASP A 48 -6.00 -3.08 26.65
C ASP A 48 -7.11 -4.07 26.28
N ASN A 49 -7.81 -4.65 27.28
CA ASN A 49 -8.83 -5.69 27.07
C ASN A 49 -8.40 -6.76 26.05
N ALA A 50 -7.15 -7.20 26.16
CA ALA A 50 -6.52 -8.09 25.21
C ALA A 50 -6.45 -9.53 25.75
N LEU A 51 -6.37 -10.49 24.86
CA LEU A 51 -6.01 -11.86 25.20
C LEU A 51 -4.49 -11.98 25.26
N LYS A 52 -3.94 -12.34 26.42
CA LYS A 52 -2.53 -12.67 26.62
C LYS A 52 -2.32 -14.17 26.46
N VAL A 53 -1.41 -14.55 25.56
CA VAL A 53 -0.89 -15.92 25.39
C VAL A 53 0.58 -15.88 25.75
N GLU A 54 1.02 -16.71 26.70
CA GLU A 54 2.38 -16.70 27.22
C GLU A 54 3.00 -18.09 27.13
N ASN A 55 4.19 -18.18 26.59
CA ASN A 55 5.06 -19.34 26.69
C ASN A 55 6.21 -19.06 27.66
N ARG A 56 6.22 -19.72 28.79
CA ARG A 56 7.27 -19.62 29.83
C ARG A 56 8.41 -20.62 29.65
N GLY A 57 8.18 -21.65 28.87
CA GLY A 57 9.17 -22.70 28.62
C GLY A 57 10.05 -22.42 27.40
N PRO A 58 11.19 -23.09 27.28
CA PRO A 58 12.07 -22.99 26.12
C PRO A 58 11.55 -23.76 24.89
N GLY A 59 10.55 -24.63 25.06
CA GLY A 59 9.99 -25.45 24.01
C GLY A 59 8.94 -24.70 23.17
N ALA A 60 8.72 -25.20 21.96
CA ALA A 60 7.69 -24.64 21.07
C ALA A 60 6.28 -24.85 21.64
N MET A 61 5.47 -23.82 21.60
CA MET A 61 4.07 -23.81 22.01
C MET A 61 3.14 -23.48 20.85
N SER A 62 2.01 -24.16 20.83
CA SER A 62 0.89 -23.86 19.92
C SER A 62 -0.38 -23.68 20.74
N ALA A 63 -0.97 -22.50 20.69
CA ALA A 63 -2.20 -22.19 21.42
C ALA A 63 -3.31 -21.79 20.43
N THR A 64 -4.44 -22.51 20.45
CA THR A 64 -5.63 -22.12 19.72
C THR A 64 -6.35 -21.01 20.49
N VAL A 65 -6.49 -19.84 19.86
CA VAL A 65 -7.09 -18.67 20.50
C VAL A 65 -8.52 -18.40 20.05
N LEU A 66 -8.88 -18.81 18.83
CA LEU A 66 -10.21 -18.58 18.29
C LEU A 66 -10.60 -19.72 17.36
N THR A 67 -11.81 -20.23 17.52
CA THR A 67 -12.43 -21.17 16.60
C THR A 67 -13.77 -20.61 16.14
N ILE A 68 -13.94 -20.45 14.82
CA ILE A 68 -15.16 -19.97 14.20
C ILE A 68 -15.78 -21.13 13.44
N VAL A 69 -16.91 -21.59 13.89
CA VAL A 69 -17.68 -22.67 13.24
C VAL A 69 -18.69 -22.03 12.29
N GLN A 70 -18.79 -22.56 11.07
CA GLN A 70 -19.66 -22.07 10.02
C GLN A 70 -19.53 -20.54 9.80
N PRO A 71 -18.32 -20.06 9.46
CA PRO A 71 -18.13 -18.65 9.16
C PRO A 71 -19.02 -18.28 7.97
N LYS A 72 -19.82 -17.23 8.10
CA LYS A 72 -20.76 -16.78 7.06
C LYS A 72 -20.04 -16.11 5.89
N ILE A 73 -19.00 -16.74 5.37
CA ILE A 73 -18.18 -16.23 4.26
C ILE A 73 -18.90 -16.54 2.94
N THR A 74 -19.13 -15.52 2.13
CA THR A 74 -19.80 -15.63 0.83
C THR A 74 -18.87 -15.37 -0.35
N THR A 75 -17.74 -14.70 -0.14
CA THR A 75 -16.75 -14.36 -1.18
C THR A 75 -15.56 -15.32 -1.17
N ASP A 76 -14.73 -15.25 -2.22
CA ASP A 76 -13.53 -16.08 -2.32
C ASP A 76 -12.35 -15.56 -1.49
N PHE A 77 -12.40 -14.28 -1.12
CA PHE A 77 -11.33 -13.66 -0.34
C PHE A 77 -11.84 -13.27 1.04
N TYR A 78 -11.14 -13.69 2.05
CA TYR A 78 -11.43 -13.33 3.43
C TYR A 78 -10.16 -13.25 4.26
N ALA A 79 -10.24 -12.61 5.42
CA ALA A 79 -9.12 -12.52 6.35
C ALA A 79 -9.61 -12.47 7.80
N VAL A 80 -8.80 -12.97 8.71
CA VAL A 80 -8.87 -12.59 10.11
C VAL A 80 -7.88 -11.47 10.34
N THR A 81 -8.37 -10.36 10.87
CA THR A 81 -7.60 -9.16 11.14
C THR A 81 -7.70 -8.78 12.61
N GLY A 82 -6.77 -7.97 13.08
CA GLY A 82 -6.77 -7.48 14.45
C GLY A 82 -5.48 -6.73 14.76
N GLU A 83 -5.24 -6.53 16.05
CA GLU A 83 -4.01 -5.92 16.55
C GLU A 83 -3.25 -6.92 17.43
N VAL A 84 -1.93 -6.91 17.28
CA VAL A 84 -1.01 -7.75 18.04
C VAL A 84 0.10 -6.89 18.67
N ARG A 85 0.39 -7.17 19.94
CA ARG A 85 1.58 -6.71 20.67
C ARG A 85 2.30 -7.95 21.19
N TYR A 86 3.59 -7.92 21.30
CA TYR A 86 4.35 -9.03 21.84
C TYR A 86 5.57 -8.56 22.59
N ASP A 87 5.94 -9.33 23.62
CA ASP A 87 7.04 -9.03 24.51
C ASP A 87 7.99 -10.25 24.60
N ASN A 88 9.28 -9.98 24.34
CA ASN A 88 10.38 -10.93 24.47
C ASN A 88 10.16 -12.29 23.78
N VAL A 89 9.63 -12.26 22.55
CA VAL A 89 9.42 -13.47 21.76
C VAL A 89 10.76 -13.99 21.24
N GLU A 90 11.18 -15.14 21.72
CA GLU A 90 12.37 -15.85 21.26
C GLU A 90 12.08 -16.58 19.95
N GLY A 91 12.98 -16.42 18.97
CA GLY A 91 12.86 -17.02 17.65
C GLY A 91 11.83 -16.34 16.75
N ASN A 92 11.26 -17.10 15.82
CA ASN A 92 10.28 -16.61 14.84
C ASN A 92 8.90 -17.16 15.17
N GLY A 93 8.19 -16.49 16.09
CA GLY A 93 6.78 -16.76 16.34
C GLY A 93 5.89 -16.24 15.20
N PHE A 94 4.68 -16.76 15.11
CA PHE A 94 3.71 -16.34 14.10
C PHE A 94 2.26 -16.62 14.52
N LEU A 95 1.34 -15.91 13.90
CA LEU A 95 -0.08 -16.22 13.93
C LEU A 95 -0.41 -17.13 12.74
N GLU A 96 -1.31 -18.09 12.95
CA GLU A 96 -1.71 -19.05 11.93
C GLU A 96 -3.23 -19.15 11.90
N MET A 97 -3.82 -19.13 10.73
CA MET A 97 -5.23 -19.43 10.53
C MET A 97 -5.37 -20.68 9.67
N TRP A 98 -6.04 -21.70 10.17
CA TRP A 98 -6.46 -22.85 9.39
C TRP A 98 -7.89 -22.66 8.88
N SER A 99 -8.08 -22.88 7.60
CA SER A 99 -9.38 -22.87 6.91
C SER A 99 -9.72 -24.30 6.52
N HIS A 100 -10.76 -24.85 7.11
CA HIS A 100 -11.25 -26.22 6.86
C HIS A 100 -12.36 -26.19 5.83
N PHE A 101 -12.28 -27.03 4.82
CA PHE A 101 -13.25 -27.20 3.75
C PHE A 101 -13.77 -28.65 3.76
N GLY A 102 -15.04 -28.82 4.08
CA GLY A 102 -15.58 -30.17 4.29
C GLY A 102 -14.91 -30.89 5.45
N GLU A 103 -14.76 -32.21 5.35
CA GLU A 103 -14.22 -33.04 6.42
C GLU A 103 -12.71 -33.26 6.33
N THR A 104 -12.12 -33.18 5.13
CA THR A 104 -10.75 -33.64 4.89
C THR A 104 -9.79 -32.55 4.46
N ALA A 105 -10.23 -31.49 3.82
CA ALA A 105 -9.34 -30.45 3.30
C ALA A 105 -9.15 -29.32 4.32
N ALA A 106 -7.89 -29.01 4.62
CA ALA A 106 -7.54 -27.88 5.47
C ALA A 106 -6.30 -27.16 4.91
N TYR A 107 -6.37 -25.85 4.83
CA TYR A 107 -5.30 -25.00 4.33
C TYR A 107 -5.01 -23.89 5.34
N PHE A 108 -3.80 -23.35 5.31
CA PHE A 108 -3.40 -22.34 6.30
C PHE A 108 -2.92 -21.05 5.67
N SER A 109 -3.01 -19.98 6.45
CA SER A 109 -2.35 -18.70 6.26
C SER A 109 -1.52 -18.40 7.51
N ARG A 110 -0.33 -17.78 7.35
CA ARG A 110 0.62 -17.50 8.45
C ARG A 110 1.23 -16.11 8.33
N THR A 111 1.50 -15.47 9.47
CA THR A 111 2.26 -14.23 9.51
C THR A 111 3.76 -14.54 9.55
N LEU A 112 4.38 -14.71 8.38
CA LEU A 112 5.82 -15.03 8.25
C LEU A 112 6.60 -13.96 7.46
N GLY A 113 5.97 -12.83 7.14
CA GLY A 113 6.60 -11.73 6.43
C GLY A 113 7.71 -11.05 7.26
N LEU A 114 8.56 -10.30 6.58
CA LEU A 114 9.61 -9.53 7.24
C LEU A 114 9.10 -8.21 7.83
N ALA A 115 8.04 -7.65 7.24
CA ALA A 115 7.44 -6.38 7.66
C ALA A 115 5.93 -6.36 7.36
N GLY A 116 5.24 -5.34 7.86
CA GLY A 116 3.81 -5.12 7.62
C GLY A 116 2.90 -6.04 8.43
N PRO A 117 1.61 -6.15 8.04
CA PRO A 117 0.59 -6.88 8.81
C PRO A 117 0.81 -8.39 8.89
N MET A 118 1.51 -8.94 7.91
CA MET A 118 1.88 -10.36 7.89
C MET A 118 3.26 -10.63 8.49
N ALA A 119 3.87 -9.65 9.17
CA ALA A 119 5.19 -9.83 9.77
C ALA A 119 5.16 -10.85 10.91
N LYS A 120 6.24 -11.64 10.99
CA LYS A 120 6.50 -12.57 12.07
C LYS A 120 6.58 -11.87 13.43
N LEU A 121 6.43 -12.62 14.50
CA LEU A 121 6.54 -12.16 15.87
C LEU A 121 7.96 -12.49 16.37
N THR A 122 8.79 -11.49 16.64
CA THR A 122 10.15 -11.70 17.16
C THR A 122 10.58 -10.50 17.99
N GLY A 123 11.19 -10.74 19.13
CA GLY A 123 11.58 -9.69 20.08
C GLY A 123 10.38 -9.05 20.77
N THR A 124 10.36 -7.73 20.82
CA THR A 124 9.31 -6.92 21.45
C THR A 124 8.75 -5.90 20.44
N SER A 125 7.45 -5.66 20.50
CA SER A 125 6.76 -4.71 19.63
C SER A 125 5.59 -4.06 20.35
N ASP A 126 5.35 -2.79 20.07
CA ASP A 126 4.10 -2.13 20.41
C ASP A 126 2.92 -2.70 19.60
N TRP A 127 1.71 -2.21 19.88
CA TRP A 127 0.51 -2.59 19.14
C TRP A 127 0.67 -2.31 17.65
N ARG A 128 0.55 -3.33 16.86
CA ARG A 128 0.50 -3.26 15.41
C ARG A 128 -0.62 -4.11 14.87
N ALA A 129 -1.12 -3.73 13.75
CA ALA A 129 -2.12 -4.53 13.08
C ALA A 129 -1.52 -5.80 12.50
N PHE A 130 -2.34 -6.85 12.41
CA PHE A 130 -2.03 -8.07 11.68
C PHE A 130 -3.19 -8.47 10.76
N THR A 131 -2.86 -9.25 9.74
CA THR A 131 -3.84 -9.88 8.86
C THR A 131 -3.41 -11.31 8.54
N LEU A 132 -4.40 -12.21 8.50
CA LEU A 132 -4.29 -13.59 8.05
C LEU A 132 -5.20 -13.76 6.84
N PRO A 133 -4.76 -13.36 5.63
CA PRO A 133 -5.57 -13.39 4.43
C PRO A 133 -5.68 -14.81 3.89
N PHE A 134 -6.80 -15.12 3.24
CA PHE A 134 -7.01 -16.39 2.56
C PHE A 134 -7.70 -16.17 1.21
N ASN A 135 -7.23 -16.93 0.22
CA ASN A 135 -7.81 -16.99 -1.11
C ASN A 135 -8.42 -18.38 -1.31
N ALA A 136 -9.75 -18.46 -1.32
CA ALA A 136 -10.51 -19.68 -1.56
C ALA A 136 -10.98 -19.82 -3.02
N LYS A 137 -10.40 -19.04 -3.95
CA LYS A 137 -10.76 -19.12 -5.37
C LYS A 137 -10.48 -20.52 -5.90
N GLY A 138 -11.49 -21.14 -6.49
CA GLY A 138 -11.39 -22.52 -7.00
C GLY A 138 -11.69 -23.60 -5.97
N ALA A 139 -11.98 -23.25 -4.70
CA ALA A 139 -12.46 -24.22 -3.74
C ALA A 139 -13.91 -24.66 -4.09
N SER A 140 -14.19 -25.95 -3.94
CA SER A 140 -15.50 -26.55 -4.24
C SER A 140 -16.59 -26.17 -3.24
N SER A 141 -16.21 -25.70 -2.05
CA SER A 141 -17.13 -25.31 -0.97
C SER A 141 -16.61 -24.09 -0.22
N ARG A 142 -17.46 -23.48 0.61
CA ARG A 142 -17.04 -22.45 1.56
C ARG A 142 -16.43 -23.11 2.81
N PRO A 143 -15.55 -22.39 3.55
CA PRO A 143 -14.93 -22.96 4.73
C PRO A 143 -16.00 -23.28 5.80
N SER A 144 -15.94 -24.49 6.34
CA SER A 144 -16.83 -24.96 7.40
C SER A 144 -16.36 -24.51 8.79
N LYS A 145 -15.05 -24.28 8.94
CA LYS A 145 -14.45 -23.90 10.22
C LYS A 145 -13.15 -23.13 9.99
N LEU A 146 -12.94 -22.09 10.78
CA LEU A 146 -11.66 -21.38 10.87
C LEU A 146 -11.07 -21.57 12.28
N VAL A 147 -9.77 -21.81 12.35
CA VAL A 147 -9.04 -21.96 13.62
C VAL A 147 -7.85 -21.04 13.63
N VAL A 148 -7.78 -20.14 14.59
CA VAL A 148 -6.65 -19.20 14.75
C VAL A 148 -5.76 -19.64 15.90
N ASN A 149 -4.47 -19.77 15.60
CA ASN A 149 -3.45 -20.23 16.54
C ASN A 149 -2.37 -19.17 16.71
N VAL A 150 -1.79 -19.13 17.91
CA VAL A 150 -0.53 -18.47 18.22
C VAL A 150 0.56 -19.54 18.29
N LYS A 151 1.63 -19.37 17.54
CA LYS A 151 2.79 -20.28 17.53
C LYS A 151 4.01 -19.53 18.07
N LEU A 152 4.56 -20.01 19.17
CA LEU A 152 5.78 -19.50 19.80
C LEU A 152 6.83 -20.59 19.81
N PRO A 153 8.00 -20.40 19.18
CA PRO A 153 9.05 -21.41 19.14
C PRO A 153 9.86 -21.50 20.44
N GLY A 154 9.83 -20.45 21.26
CA GLY A 154 10.49 -20.33 22.54
C GLY A 154 9.69 -19.48 23.50
N LYS A 155 10.33 -18.90 24.51
CA LYS A 155 9.68 -18.01 25.47
C LYS A 155 9.11 -16.76 24.81
N GLY A 156 8.12 -16.16 25.44
CA GLY A 156 7.52 -14.90 25.00
C GLY A 156 6.06 -14.77 25.34
N SER A 157 5.55 -13.56 25.24
CA SER A 157 4.14 -13.22 25.45
C SER A 157 3.59 -12.54 24.22
N VAL A 158 2.37 -12.90 23.81
CA VAL A 158 1.63 -12.30 22.70
C VAL A 158 0.28 -11.81 23.23
N PHE A 159 -0.08 -10.61 22.84
CA PHE A 159 -1.34 -9.96 23.19
C PHE A 159 -2.13 -9.70 21.92
N LEU A 160 -3.42 -10.06 21.91
CA LEU A 160 -4.32 -9.92 20.78
C LEU A 160 -5.56 -9.12 21.17
N ARG A 161 -5.96 -8.16 20.34
CA ARG A 161 -7.22 -7.40 20.50
C ARG A 161 -7.86 -7.04 19.17
N ASN A 162 -9.12 -6.61 19.22
CA ASN A 162 -9.87 -6.10 18.06
C ASN A 162 -9.95 -7.08 16.88
N LEU A 163 -10.14 -8.39 17.17
CA LEU A 163 -10.23 -9.39 16.11
C LEU A 163 -11.53 -9.26 15.33
N LYS A 164 -11.39 -9.34 14.02
CA LYS A 164 -12.50 -9.29 13.06
C LYS A 164 -12.31 -10.35 11.98
N LEU A 165 -13.43 -10.95 11.56
CA LEU A 165 -13.48 -11.70 10.32
C LEU A 165 -14.05 -10.79 9.24
N VAL A 166 -13.32 -10.62 8.17
CA VAL A 166 -13.68 -9.76 7.04
C VAL A 166 -13.67 -10.54 5.75
N GLN A 167 -14.48 -10.13 4.78
CA GLN A 167 -14.48 -10.67 3.44
C GLN A 167 -14.40 -9.55 2.41
N SER A 168 -13.89 -9.88 1.21
CA SER A 168 -13.72 -8.92 0.12
C SER A 168 -13.96 -9.60 -1.23
N THR A 169 -14.26 -8.80 -2.25
CA THR A 169 -14.36 -9.25 -3.63
C THR A 169 -13.00 -9.36 -4.32
N SER A 170 -11.94 -8.80 -3.74
CA SER A 170 -10.58 -8.88 -4.26
C SER A 170 -9.58 -9.28 -3.18
N PHE A 171 -8.47 -9.92 -3.58
CA PHE A 171 -7.40 -10.31 -2.64
C PHE A 171 -6.75 -9.09 -1.98
N ASP A 172 -6.62 -7.99 -2.69
CA ASP A 172 -6.04 -6.75 -2.17
C ASP A 172 -6.86 -6.19 -0.99
N GLY A 173 -8.19 -6.31 -1.01
CA GLY A 173 -9.05 -5.91 0.10
C GLY A 173 -8.86 -6.75 1.36
N ALA A 174 -8.66 -8.06 1.23
CA ALA A 174 -8.45 -8.95 2.37
C ALA A 174 -7.02 -8.87 2.95
N ALA A 175 -6.04 -8.48 2.15
CA ALA A 175 -4.63 -8.40 2.56
C ALA A 175 -4.20 -7.01 3.05
N THR A 176 -4.92 -5.96 2.68
CA THR A 176 -4.50 -4.54 2.84
C THR A 176 -4.99 -3.86 4.12
N GLN A 177 -5.60 -4.57 5.06
CA GLN A 177 -5.88 -3.93 6.35
C GLN A 177 -4.59 -3.67 7.09
N THR A 178 -3.87 -2.63 6.72
CA THR A 178 -3.19 -1.79 7.71
C THR A 178 -2.15 -0.87 7.12
N GLY A 179 -2.27 0.35 7.51
CA GLY A 179 -1.32 1.41 7.24
C GLY A 179 -1.49 1.97 5.83
N GLY A 180 -2.16 3.10 5.72
CA GLY A 180 -2.41 4.00 4.60
C GLY A 180 -1.49 3.98 3.36
N GLY A 181 -1.10 2.82 2.88
CA GLY A 181 -0.31 2.65 1.67
C GLY A 181 -1.20 2.26 0.48
N TRP A 182 -0.80 2.65 -0.70
CA TRP A 182 -1.45 2.23 -1.93
C TRP A 182 -1.24 0.72 -2.12
N SER A 183 -2.29 0.00 -2.59
CA SER A 183 -2.10 -1.38 -3.03
C SER A 183 -1.13 -1.43 -4.22
N ASP A 184 -0.42 -2.52 -4.41
CA ASP A 184 0.50 -2.71 -5.55
C ASP A 184 -0.20 -2.44 -6.89
N ARG A 185 -1.48 -2.81 -7.00
CA ARG A 185 -2.31 -2.53 -8.17
C ARG A 185 -2.57 -1.04 -8.34
N THR A 186 -2.89 -0.32 -7.27
CA THR A 186 -3.13 1.13 -7.30
C THR A 186 -1.84 1.87 -7.63
N ALA A 187 -0.72 1.47 -7.01
CA ALA A 187 0.59 2.01 -7.33
C ALA A 187 0.97 1.77 -8.80
N GLY A 188 0.70 0.56 -9.33
CA GLY A 188 0.90 0.21 -10.73
C GLY A 188 0.05 1.04 -11.70
N ILE A 189 -1.23 1.24 -11.40
CA ILE A 189 -2.14 2.06 -12.23
C ILE A 189 -1.71 3.53 -12.21
N VAL A 190 -1.45 4.08 -11.03
CA VAL A 190 -1.02 5.49 -10.90
C VAL A 190 0.33 5.72 -11.57
N GLY A 191 1.29 4.81 -11.39
CA GLY A 191 2.58 4.86 -12.06
C GLY A 191 2.47 4.69 -13.57
N GLY A 192 1.66 3.75 -14.04
CA GLY A 192 1.45 3.49 -15.46
C GLY A 192 0.73 4.63 -16.19
N VAL A 193 -0.39 5.10 -15.66
CA VAL A 193 -1.15 6.22 -16.23
C VAL A 193 -0.35 7.52 -16.14
N GLY A 194 0.28 7.80 -14.99
CA GLY A 194 1.14 8.96 -14.81
C GLY A 194 2.34 8.96 -15.76
N GLY A 195 3.01 7.81 -15.91
CA GLY A 195 4.11 7.63 -16.86
C GLY A 195 3.69 7.83 -18.30
N ALA A 196 2.54 7.27 -18.71
CA ALA A 196 1.99 7.44 -20.06
C ALA A 196 1.67 8.91 -20.37
N LEU A 197 1.02 9.61 -19.45
CA LEU A 197 0.71 11.04 -19.62
C LEU A 197 1.98 11.89 -19.77
N ILE A 198 3.00 11.68 -18.94
CA ILE A 198 4.29 12.38 -19.03
C ILE A 198 4.98 12.04 -20.34
N GLY A 199 4.94 10.78 -20.77
CA GLY A 199 5.51 10.33 -22.04
C GLY A 199 4.84 10.98 -23.25
N CYS A 200 3.51 11.02 -23.30
CA CYS A 200 2.75 11.68 -24.36
C CYS A 200 3.02 13.19 -24.41
N LEU A 201 3.06 13.84 -23.25
CA LEU A 201 3.38 15.26 -23.14
C LEU A 201 4.80 15.55 -23.62
N GLY A 202 5.76 14.70 -23.25
CA GLY A 202 7.15 14.79 -23.71
C GLY A 202 7.26 14.64 -25.22
N ALA A 203 6.56 13.70 -25.83
CA ALA A 203 6.52 13.51 -27.29
C ALA A 203 5.90 14.70 -28.01
N LEU A 204 4.81 15.26 -27.46
CA LEU A 204 4.17 16.47 -28.01
C LEU A 204 5.13 17.68 -27.98
N ILE A 205 5.80 17.89 -26.85
CA ILE A 205 6.80 18.96 -26.68
C ILE A 205 7.92 18.81 -27.71
N GLU A 206 8.46 17.59 -27.90
CA GLU A 206 9.53 17.32 -28.84
C GLU A 206 9.05 17.59 -30.29
N CYS A 207 7.86 17.16 -30.66
CA CYS A 207 7.26 17.38 -31.98
C CYS A 207 7.07 18.87 -32.29
N LEU A 208 6.60 19.67 -31.33
CA LEU A 208 6.41 21.11 -31.48
C LEU A 208 7.75 21.84 -31.57
N ALA A 209 8.72 21.45 -30.74
CA ALA A 209 10.06 22.01 -30.76
C ALA A 209 10.81 21.70 -32.06
N ALA A 210 10.66 20.47 -32.61
CA ALA A 210 11.25 20.09 -33.87
C ALA A 210 10.70 20.88 -35.07
N ARG A 211 9.42 21.29 -35.00
CA ARG A 211 8.76 22.11 -36.03
C ARG A 211 8.98 23.62 -35.85
N GLY A 212 9.72 24.05 -34.84
CA GLY A 212 9.91 25.49 -34.54
C GLY A 212 8.64 26.25 -34.16
N LYS A 213 7.55 25.51 -33.78
CA LYS A 213 6.24 26.09 -33.48
C LYS A 213 6.01 26.18 -31.96
N ALA A 214 5.15 27.16 -31.59
CA ALA A 214 4.66 27.31 -30.20
C ALA A 214 5.77 27.43 -29.13
N GLN A 215 6.85 28.16 -29.37
CA GLN A 215 7.99 28.36 -28.47
C GLN A 215 7.56 28.67 -27.02
N ARG A 216 6.64 29.65 -26.83
CA ARG A 216 6.18 30.06 -25.50
C ARG A 216 5.49 28.91 -24.76
N PHE A 217 4.70 28.11 -25.49
CA PHE A 217 4.03 26.94 -24.89
C PHE A 217 5.05 25.86 -24.47
N VAL A 218 5.98 25.51 -25.36
CA VAL A 218 7.01 24.47 -25.10
C VAL A 218 7.87 24.87 -23.89
N VAL A 219 8.38 26.10 -23.85
CA VAL A 219 9.21 26.58 -22.75
C VAL A 219 8.44 26.61 -21.43
N ASN A 220 7.19 27.08 -21.44
CA ASN A 220 6.38 27.12 -20.23
C ASN A 220 5.97 25.72 -19.77
N ALA A 221 5.61 24.81 -20.68
CA ALA A 221 5.27 23.42 -20.35
C ALA A 221 6.48 22.72 -19.69
N VAL A 222 7.68 22.88 -20.21
CA VAL A 222 8.89 22.31 -19.60
C VAL A 222 9.17 22.93 -18.22
N ARG A 223 8.97 24.23 -18.03
CA ARG A 223 9.13 24.87 -16.69
C ARG A 223 8.12 24.33 -15.69
N VAL A 224 6.88 24.16 -16.10
CA VAL A 224 5.84 23.55 -15.24
C VAL A 224 6.20 22.13 -14.88
N LEU A 225 6.69 21.32 -15.83
CA LEU A 225 7.17 19.96 -15.55
C LEU A 225 8.32 19.94 -14.55
N ILE A 226 9.29 20.85 -14.68
CA ILE A 226 10.40 20.95 -13.71
C ILE A 226 9.85 21.31 -12.33
N GLY A 227 8.94 22.30 -12.23
CA GLY A 227 8.32 22.69 -10.98
C GLY A 227 7.52 21.52 -10.33
N ALA A 228 6.78 20.77 -11.13
CA ALA A 228 6.10 19.56 -10.67
C ALA A 228 7.08 18.50 -10.18
N GLY A 229 8.20 18.28 -10.91
CA GLY A 229 9.25 17.36 -10.50
C GLY A 229 9.86 17.72 -9.15
N VAL A 230 10.13 19.01 -8.91
CA VAL A 230 10.62 19.49 -7.60
C VAL A 230 9.59 19.25 -6.51
N ALA A 231 8.30 19.54 -6.76
CA ALA A 231 7.23 19.28 -5.80
C ALA A 231 7.10 17.78 -5.45
N PHE A 232 7.21 16.90 -6.45
CA PHE A 232 7.23 15.44 -6.23
C PHE A 232 8.45 15.01 -5.41
N ALA A 233 9.63 15.52 -5.70
CA ALA A 233 10.84 15.19 -4.93
C ALA A 233 10.73 15.64 -3.46
N LEU A 234 10.24 16.85 -3.22
CA LEU A 234 9.99 17.37 -1.86
C LEU A 234 8.90 16.55 -1.14
N GLY A 235 7.82 16.20 -1.83
CA GLY A 235 6.77 15.33 -1.30
C GLY A 235 7.29 13.94 -0.93
N GLY A 236 8.18 13.37 -1.74
CA GLY A 236 8.87 12.11 -1.44
C GLY A 236 9.77 12.20 -0.21
N LEU A 237 10.54 13.28 -0.06
CA LEU A 237 11.35 13.53 1.14
C LEU A 237 10.48 13.69 2.39
N ALA A 238 9.39 14.43 2.30
CA ALA A 238 8.43 14.56 3.41
C ALA A 238 7.81 13.20 3.77
N ALA A 239 7.48 12.36 2.79
CA ALA A 239 6.96 11.02 3.04
C ALA A 239 7.97 10.11 3.75
N VAL A 240 9.28 10.23 3.45
CA VAL A 240 10.36 9.55 4.20
C VAL A 240 10.40 10.03 5.65
N ALA A 241 10.37 11.36 5.87
CA ALA A 241 10.40 11.96 7.21
C ALA A 241 9.18 11.51 8.04
N LEU A 242 8.02 11.36 7.41
CA LEU A 242 6.78 10.88 8.03
C LEU A 242 6.70 9.35 8.13
N ARG A 243 7.79 8.63 7.86
CA ARG A 243 7.90 7.17 7.91
C ARG A 243 6.81 6.44 7.09
N GLN A 244 6.44 7.01 5.94
CA GLN A 244 5.49 6.39 5.04
C GLN A 244 6.03 5.09 4.43
N PRO A 245 5.17 4.14 4.01
CA PRO A 245 5.58 2.89 3.37
C PRO A 245 6.45 3.12 2.13
N TYR A 246 7.38 2.18 1.86
CA TYR A 246 8.33 2.23 0.75
C TYR A 246 7.69 2.58 -0.60
N GLY A 247 6.54 1.97 -0.92
CA GLY A 247 5.85 2.18 -2.20
C GLY A 247 5.38 3.63 -2.44
N VAL A 248 5.16 4.42 -1.38
CA VAL A 248 4.74 5.82 -1.50
C VAL A 248 5.94 6.73 -1.76
N TRP A 249 6.89 6.78 -0.83
CA TRP A 249 8.00 7.74 -0.95
C TRP A 249 8.93 7.44 -2.14
N TYR A 250 9.13 6.15 -2.46
CA TYR A 250 9.99 5.75 -3.58
C TYR A 250 9.44 6.23 -4.92
N ALA A 251 8.12 6.07 -5.17
CA ALA A 251 7.49 6.51 -6.40
C ALA A 251 7.61 8.03 -6.60
N PHE A 252 7.36 8.80 -5.54
CA PHE A 252 7.47 10.27 -5.56
C PHE A 252 8.92 10.72 -5.79
N LEU A 253 9.89 10.15 -5.07
CA LEU A 253 11.31 10.48 -5.23
C LEU A 253 11.83 10.12 -6.62
N LEU A 254 11.55 8.90 -7.08
CA LEU A 254 12.02 8.44 -8.38
C LEU A 254 11.52 9.36 -9.49
N LEU A 255 10.20 9.63 -9.53
CA LEU A 255 9.61 10.47 -10.55
C LEU A 255 10.13 11.92 -10.47
N GLY A 256 10.18 12.49 -9.26
CA GLY A 256 10.67 13.85 -9.04
C GLY A 256 12.12 14.03 -9.46
N VAL A 257 13.00 13.13 -9.02
CA VAL A 257 14.43 13.18 -9.38
C VAL A 257 14.64 13.01 -10.88
N LEU A 258 13.94 12.06 -11.51
CA LEU A 258 14.06 11.82 -12.96
C LEU A 258 13.66 13.05 -13.77
N VAL A 259 12.57 13.70 -13.42
CA VAL A 259 12.09 14.91 -14.09
C VAL A 259 13.11 16.07 -13.89
N VAL A 260 13.56 16.30 -12.66
CA VAL A 260 14.52 17.39 -12.35
C VAL A 260 15.88 17.15 -12.99
N MET A 261 16.30 15.90 -13.18
CA MET A 261 17.57 15.62 -13.87
C MET A 261 17.49 15.79 -15.39
N ILE A 262 16.39 15.40 -16.02
CA ILE A 262 16.29 15.34 -17.50
C ILE A 262 15.85 16.69 -18.10
N PHE A 263 14.83 17.32 -17.56
CA PHE A 263 14.15 18.44 -18.20
C PHE A 263 14.95 19.76 -18.23
N PRO A 264 15.81 20.13 -17.26
CA PRO A 264 16.62 21.34 -17.35
C PRO A 264 17.60 21.33 -18.53
N PHE A 265 18.21 20.16 -18.81
CA PHE A 265 19.09 20.04 -19.98
C PHE A 265 18.32 20.15 -21.30
N ARG A 266 17.11 19.59 -21.35
CA ARG A 266 16.24 19.73 -22.52
C ARG A 266 15.75 21.16 -22.70
N LEU A 267 15.47 21.90 -21.64
CA LEU A 267 15.04 23.29 -21.71
C LEU A 267 16.05 24.17 -22.43
N ARG A 268 17.34 24.04 -22.09
CA ARG A 268 18.44 24.74 -22.77
C ARG A 268 18.47 24.41 -24.27
N ARG A 269 18.42 23.12 -24.61
CA ARG A 269 18.41 22.67 -26.00
C ARG A 269 17.22 23.21 -26.80
N TYR A 270 16.03 23.30 -26.20
CA TYR A 270 14.86 23.89 -26.88
C TYR A 270 15.03 25.37 -27.12
N GLN A 271 15.57 26.12 -26.15
CA GLN A 271 15.85 27.54 -26.30
C GLN A 271 16.87 27.80 -27.44
N ASP A 272 17.92 27.01 -27.51
CA ASP A 272 18.93 27.13 -28.55
C ASP A 272 18.36 26.82 -29.94
N ARG A 273 17.57 25.74 -30.07
CA ARG A 273 16.87 25.41 -31.33
C ARG A 273 15.97 26.55 -31.82
N TYR A 274 15.18 27.13 -30.92
CA TYR A 274 14.29 28.23 -31.30
C TYR A 274 15.07 29.48 -31.74
N ARG A 275 16.22 29.79 -31.10
CA ARG A 275 17.11 30.86 -31.55
C ARG A 275 17.66 30.60 -32.96
N GLU A 276 18.09 29.36 -33.24
CA GLU A 276 18.55 29.00 -34.58
C GLU A 276 17.43 29.18 -35.66
N PHE A 277 16.21 28.81 -35.33
CA PHE A 277 15.05 29.05 -36.25
C PHE A 277 14.83 30.52 -36.49
N GLU A 278 14.90 31.36 -35.47
CA GLU A 278 14.75 32.84 -35.63
C GLU A 278 15.87 33.42 -36.49
N LEU A 279 17.11 33.02 -36.24
CA LEU A 279 18.26 33.47 -37.05
C LEU A 279 18.13 33.08 -38.53
N ARG A 280 17.76 31.85 -38.84
CA ARG A 280 17.54 31.37 -40.20
C ARG A 280 16.43 32.16 -40.89
N ARG A 281 15.36 32.48 -40.16
CA ARG A 281 14.25 33.26 -40.67
C ARG A 281 14.66 34.70 -41.02
N MET A 282 15.45 35.34 -40.17
CA MET A 282 15.98 36.68 -40.44
C MET A 282 16.90 36.67 -41.67
N THR A 283 17.82 35.73 -41.78
CA THR A 283 18.74 35.60 -42.94
C THR A 283 17.98 35.38 -44.23
N SER A 284 16.88 34.58 -44.21
CA SER A 284 16.07 34.39 -45.42
C SER A 284 15.29 35.63 -45.85
N MET A 285 14.86 36.46 -44.89
CA MET A 285 14.16 37.74 -45.18
C MET A 285 15.12 38.76 -45.79
N ASP A 286 16.37 38.85 -45.27
CA ASP A 286 17.40 39.72 -45.82
C ASP A 286 17.81 39.31 -47.24
N ALA A 287 17.82 38.01 -47.54
CA ALA A 287 18.15 37.50 -48.88
C ALA A 287 17.03 37.77 -49.92
N THR A 288 15.77 37.93 -49.46
CA THR A 288 14.63 38.23 -50.34
C THR A 288 14.45 39.75 -50.55
N ALA A 289 15.07 40.58 -49.72
CA ALA A 289 14.99 42.03 -49.80
C ALA A 289 16.09 42.67 -50.69
N ARG A 290 17.05 41.83 -51.16
CA ARG A 290 18.05 42.22 -52.18
C ARG A 290 17.62 41.71 -53.56
#